data_636fe4ba41401d16b4e742b54a7ee67c
#
_entry.id   636fe4ba41401d16b4e742b54a7ee67c
#
_cell.length_a   1.000
_cell.length_b   1.000
_cell.length_c   1.000
_cell.angle_alpha   90.00
_cell.angle_beta   90.00
_cell.angle_gamma   90.00
#
_symmetry.space_group_name_H-M   'P 1'
#
loop_
_entity.id
_entity.type
_entity.pdbx_description
1 polymer ?
#
loop_
_entity_poly.entity_id
_entity_poly.type
_entity_poly.pdbx_seq_one_letter_code
_entity_poly.pdbx_strand_id
1 'polypeptide(L)'
;KLDKVEAVCLESSDEAYERFVKGEVDVMPIPLKGAEKYSAGIQKKVMTGICESLYLDLQTEGPLQCREFRQALNYALNRVEYKENMDSDFLVPNARYVPENGLGILKTYTENYQDLPCTKYGNQKLAEEKLGEALKKMNISGAEDVNIRLLVNDDPWSIQEGTEIKRQWEKKLGISVELETATGDAFWAEKDNGTVTLTGVIAEYADMMAYLQSWNYDYTYGEEGNQSDTVQKCLRDAERQTDEQIRLSTLYKAEKALMEDVPMIPLQLRKESLLLNRNLTGFETSMNLAGGGYEFLYADFK
;
A
#
# COMPACT_ATOMS: atom_id res chain seq x y z
N LYS A 1 25.81 -23.24 -8.55
CA LYS A 1 25.00 -23.03 -7.34
C LYS A 1 25.85 -22.32 -6.31
N LEU A 2 25.35 -21.24 -5.74
CA LEU A 2 26.08 -20.44 -4.75
C LEU A 2 26.31 -21.24 -3.47
N ASP A 3 27.50 -21.11 -2.89
CA ASP A 3 27.83 -21.66 -1.57
C ASP A 3 27.46 -20.70 -0.45
N LYS A 4 27.44 -19.40 -0.75
CA LYS A 4 27.22 -18.33 0.25
C LYS A 4 26.57 -17.11 -0.40
N VAL A 5 25.72 -16.44 0.36
CA VAL A 5 25.20 -15.08 0.07
C VAL A 5 25.62 -14.18 1.23
N GLU A 6 26.21 -13.04 0.92
CA GLU A 6 26.56 -12.01 1.89
C GLU A 6 25.73 -10.75 1.64
N ALA A 7 25.04 -10.29 2.68
CA ALA A 7 24.38 -8.99 2.68
C ALA A 7 25.30 -7.95 3.33
N VAL A 8 25.55 -6.86 2.61
CA VAL A 8 26.40 -5.75 3.08
C VAL A 8 25.53 -4.50 3.22
N CYS A 9 25.54 -3.90 4.39
CA CYS A 9 24.90 -2.61 4.63
C CYS A 9 25.85 -1.48 4.22
N LEU A 10 25.41 -0.59 3.35
CA LEU A 10 26.20 0.52 2.80
C LEU A 10 25.49 1.84 3.06
N GLU A 11 26.23 2.93 3.15
CA GLU A 11 25.70 4.23 3.52
C GLU A 11 24.89 4.91 2.39
N SER A 12 25.21 4.57 1.13
CA SER A 12 24.56 5.19 -0.03
C SER A 12 24.48 4.27 -1.25
N SER A 13 23.54 4.57 -2.14
CA SER A 13 23.44 3.89 -3.44
C SER A 13 24.65 4.16 -4.35
N ASP A 14 25.32 5.29 -4.20
CA ASP A 14 26.51 5.62 -4.99
C ASP A 14 27.69 4.77 -4.52
N GLU A 15 27.89 4.58 -3.22
CA GLU A 15 28.89 3.63 -2.70
C GLU A 15 28.60 2.20 -3.16
N ALA A 16 27.32 1.79 -3.08
CA ALA A 16 26.92 0.46 -3.55
C ALA A 16 27.24 0.26 -5.03
N TYR A 17 27.03 1.29 -5.84
CA TYR A 17 27.34 1.24 -7.28
C TYR A 17 28.84 1.18 -7.57
N GLU A 18 29.65 1.92 -6.83
CA GLU A 18 31.11 1.82 -6.96
C GLU A 18 31.61 0.40 -6.66
N ARG A 19 31.08 -0.24 -5.63
CA ARG A 19 31.40 -1.64 -5.30
C ARG A 19 30.87 -2.62 -6.36
N PHE A 20 29.68 -2.35 -6.88
CA PHE A 20 29.11 -3.14 -8.00
C PHE A 20 30.01 -3.10 -9.22
N VAL A 21 30.49 -1.91 -9.62
CA VAL A 21 31.40 -1.74 -10.76
C VAL A 21 32.75 -2.45 -10.53
N LYS A 22 33.23 -2.53 -9.28
CA LYS A 22 34.44 -3.28 -8.91
C LYS A 22 34.21 -4.80 -8.83
N GLY A 23 32.96 -5.27 -8.95
CA GLY A 23 32.61 -6.69 -8.81
C GLY A 23 32.60 -7.19 -7.34
N GLU A 24 32.49 -6.29 -6.38
CA GLU A 24 32.38 -6.61 -4.95
C GLU A 24 30.93 -6.83 -4.51
N VAL A 25 29.97 -6.40 -5.32
CA VAL A 25 28.52 -6.56 -5.12
C VAL A 25 27.88 -7.02 -6.42
N ASP A 26 27.01 -8.01 -6.36
CA ASP A 26 26.36 -8.62 -7.53
C ASP A 26 24.90 -8.22 -7.70
N VAL A 27 24.24 -7.78 -6.62
CA VAL A 27 22.85 -7.31 -6.61
C VAL A 27 22.76 -6.09 -5.72
N MET A 28 22.18 -5.00 -6.24
CA MET A 28 21.91 -3.83 -5.43
C MET A 28 20.57 -3.18 -5.82
N PRO A 29 19.82 -2.64 -4.85
CA PRO A 29 18.71 -1.74 -5.17
C PRO A 29 19.26 -0.44 -5.73
N ILE A 30 18.53 0.15 -6.69
CA ILE A 30 18.86 1.46 -7.24
C ILE A 30 17.73 2.45 -6.95
N PRO A 31 18.05 3.74 -6.72
CA PRO A 31 17.08 4.76 -6.39
C PRO A 31 15.98 4.88 -7.45
N LEU A 32 14.79 5.25 -7.02
CA LEU A 32 13.64 5.50 -7.89
C LEU A 32 13.88 6.66 -8.86
N LYS A 33 14.67 7.67 -8.45
CA LYS A 33 15.08 8.80 -9.28
C LYS A 33 16.55 8.68 -9.64
N GLY A 34 16.90 9.00 -10.88
CA GLY A 34 18.28 8.95 -11.35
C GLY A 34 18.79 7.52 -11.61
N ALA A 35 17.89 6.57 -11.86
CA ALA A 35 18.22 5.16 -12.12
C ALA A 35 19.10 5.00 -13.37
N GLU A 36 19.05 5.92 -14.32
CA GLU A 36 19.80 5.92 -15.56
C GLU A 36 21.33 5.94 -15.36
N LYS A 37 21.82 6.51 -14.26
CA LYS A 37 23.25 6.53 -13.94
C LYS A 37 23.80 5.14 -13.51
N TYR A 38 22.94 4.22 -13.10
CA TYR A 38 23.31 2.87 -12.64
C TYR A 38 23.23 1.84 -13.77
N SER A 39 24.14 1.90 -14.74
CA SER A 39 24.05 1.18 -16.02
C SER A 39 25.03 0.02 -16.20
N ALA A 40 25.88 -0.25 -15.18
CA ALA A 40 26.94 -1.28 -15.30
C ALA A 40 26.43 -2.73 -15.39
N GLY A 41 25.16 -2.99 -15.01
CA GLY A 41 24.54 -4.31 -14.96
C GLY A 41 23.28 -4.45 -15.80
N ILE A 42 22.41 -5.35 -15.36
CA ILE A 42 21.05 -5.51 -15.88
C ILE A 42 20.10 -4.84 -14.87
N GLN A 43 19.34 -3.86 -15.33
CA GLN A 43 18.27 -3.29 -14.50
C GLN A 43 17.04 -4.18 -14.56
N LYS A 44 16.50 -4.55 -13.39
CA LYS A 44 15.27 -5.34 -13.24
C LYS A 44 14.29 -4.59 -12.35
N LYS A 45 13.10 -4.25 -12.86
CA LYS A 45 12.01 -3.72 -12.05
C LYS A 45 11.23 -4.88 -11.45
N VAL A 46 11.02 -4.86 -10.15
CA VAL A 46 10.35 -5.92 -9.38
C VAL A 46 9.27 -5.32 -8.47
N MET A 47 8.24 -6.12 -8.19
CA MET A 47 7.21 -5.73 -7.21
C MET A 47 7.74 -5.99 -5.80
N THR A 48 7.52 -5.06 -4.89
CA THR A 48 7.98 -5.18 -3.49
C THR A 48 7.02 -5.97 -2.60
N GLY A 49 5.77 -6.19 -3.04
CA GLY A 49 4.72 -6.74 -2.20
C GLY A 49 4.11 -5.75 -1.20
N ILE A 50 4.64 -4.54 -1.12
CA ILE A 50 4.10 -3.48 -0.27
C ILE A 50 2.87 -2.89 -0.95
N CYS A 51 1.72 -2.98 -0.27
CA CYS A 51 0.51 -2.25 -0.61
C CYS A 51 0.47 -0.96 0.20
N GLU A 52 0.89 0.15 -0.39
CA GLU A 52 0.79 1.45 0.26
C GLU A 52 -0.65 1.91 0.34
N SER A 53 -0.98 2.46 1.47
CA SER A 53 -2.35 2.78 1.85
C SER A 53 -2.38 3.96 2.81
N LEU A 54 -3.55 4.56 2.94
CA LEU A 54 -3.82 5.58 3.94
C LEU A 54 -4.58 4.92 5.10
N TYR A 55 -3.90 4.74 6.22
CA TYR A 55 -4.51 4.31 7.48
C TYR A 55 -5.35 5.46 8.06
N LEU A 56 -6.52 5.14 8.58
CA LEU A 56 -7.45 6.11 9.16
C LEU A 56 -7.58 5.81 10.65
N ASP A 57 -7.25 6.76 11.51
CA ASP A 57 -7.52 6.61 12.94
C ASP A 57 -9.04 6.71 13.19
N LEU A 58 -9.62 5.60 13.63
CA LEU A 58 -11.05 5.48 13.91
C LEU A 58 -11.38 5.62 15.41
N GLN A 59 -10.36 5.70 16.28
CA GLN A 59 -10.53 5.74 17.72
C GLN A 59 -10.71 7.18 18.22
N THR A 60 -9.97 8.11 17.65
CA THR A 60 -10.05 9.52 18.02
C THR A 60 -11.35 10.14 17.50
N GLU A 61 -12.03 10.91 18.36
CA GLU A 61 -13.25 11.61 17.98
C GLU A 61 -12.99 12.59 16.83
N GLY A 62 -13.81 12.49 15.79
CA GLY A 62 -13.66 13.35 14.62
C GLY A 62 -14.33 12.81 13.35
N PRO A 63 -14.11 13.49 12.20
CA PRO A 63 -14.78 13.16 10.96
C PRO A 63 -14.45 11.75 10.44
N LEU A 64 -13.26 11.19 10.79
CA LEU A 64 -12.85 9.85 10.38
C LEU A 64 -13.71 8.74 10.98
N GLN A 65 -14.43 8.97 12.10
CA GLN A 65 -15.39 8.03 12.64
C GLN A 65 -16.64 7.88 11.76
N CYS A 66 -16.95 8.87 10.92
CA CYS A 66 -18.08 8.80 10.00
C CYS A 66 -17.73 7.97 8.77
N ARG A 67 -18.34 6.78 8.62
CA ARG A 67 -18.10 5.86 7.51
C ARG A 67 -18.29 6.53 6.14
N GLU A 68 -19.35 7.30 5.97
CA GLU A 68 -19.64 7.97 4.70
C GLU A 68 -18.58 9.01 4.36
N PHE A 69 -17.96 9.64 5.37
CA PHE A 69 -16.81 10.52 5.14
C PHE A 69 -15.58 9.76 4.64
N ARG A 70 -15.27 8.61 5.25
CA ARG A 70 -14.18 7.75 4.79
C ARG A 70 -14.42 7.26 3.35
N GLN A 71 -15.67 6.89 3.03
CA GLN A 71 -16.06 6.52 1.67
C GLN A 71 -15.86 7.69 0.69
N ALA A 72 -16.22 8.92 1.08
CA ALA A 72 -15.99 10.11 0.26
C ALA A 72 -14.51 10.31 -0.04
N LEU A 73 -13.64 10.20 0.96
CA LEU A 73 -12.18 10.28 0.81
C LEU A 73 -11.66 9.21 -0.17
N ASN A 74 -12.12 7.97 -0.04
CA ASN A 74 -11.71 6.86 -0.91
C ASN A 74 -12.17 7.06 -2.37
N TYR A 75 -13.41 7.44 -2.60
CA TYR A 75 -13.95 7.68 -3.94
C TYR A 75 -13.35 8.93 -4.62
N ALA A 76 -12.94 9.93 -3.85
CA ALA A 76 -12.29 11.13 -4.40
C ALA A 76 -10.89 10.87 -4.94
N LEU A 77 -10.20 9.83 -4.49
CA LEU A 77 -8.85 9.51 -4.96
C LEU A 77 -8.87 8.85 -6.34
N ASN A 78 -8.28 9.53 -7.32
CA ASN A 78 -7.91 8.95 -8.60
C ASN A 78 -6.44 8.53 -8.56
N ARG A 79 -6.21 7.24 -8.41
CA ARG A 79 -4.87 6.65 -8.23
C ARG A 79 -4.06 6.63 -9.53
N VAL A 80 -4.74 6.69 -10.67
CA VAL A 80 -4.08 6.84 -11.98
C VAL A 80 -3.56 8.26 -12.14
N GLU A 81 -4.39 9.29 -11.88
CA GLU A 81 -3.98 10.69 -11.84
C GLU A 81 -2.85 10.93 -10.82
N TYR A 82 -2.95 10.29 -9.64
CA TYR A 82 -1.91 10.34 -8.62
C TYR A 82 -0.57 9.84 -9.18
N LYS A 83 -0.53 8.66 -9.79
CA LYS A 83 0.68 8.11 -10.40
C LYS A 83 1.25 9.05 -11.48
N GLU A 84 0.40 9.61 -12.34
CA GLU A 84 0.79 10.54 -13.41
C GLU A 84 1.44 11.80 -12.84
N ASN A 85 0.88 12.38 -11.77
CA ASN A 85 1.40 13.58 -11.12
C ASN A 85 2.68 13.31 -10.31
N MET A 86 2.88 12.08 -9.84
CA MET A 86 4.13 11.65 -9.23
C MET A 86 5.25 11.42 -10.26
N ASP A 87 4.91 11.36 -11.55
CA ASP A 87 5.84 11.07 -12.66
C ASP A 87 6.70 9.84 -12.39
N SER A 88 6.07 8.73 -12.00
CA SER A 88 6.77 7.57 -11.52
C SER A 88 6.30 6.26 -12.16
N ASP A 89 7.24 5.57 -12.79
CA ASP A 89 7.05 4.20 -13.29
C ASP A 89 7.08 3.13 -12.19
N PHE A 90 7.42 3.51 -10.96
CA PHE A 90 7.54 2.59 -9.82
C PHE A 90 6.23 2.40 -9.09
N LEU A 91 5.24 3.24 -9.35
CA LEU A 91 3.93 3.18 -8.75
C LEU A 91 2.95 2.39 -9.63
N VAL A 92 2.21 1.49 -9.02
CA VAL A 92 1.13 0.73 -9.65
C VAL A 92 -0.18 1.05 -8.92
N PRO A 93 -1.11 1.80 -9.54
CA PRO A 93 -2.37 2.15 -8.92
C PRO A 93 -3.13 0.92 -8.41
N ASN A 94 -3.52 0.93 -7.14
CA ASN A 94 -4.25 -0.15 -6.48
C ASN A 94 -5.40 0.41 -5.63
N ALA A 95 -6.60 -0.13 -5.82
CA ALA A 95 -7.82 0.35 -5.15
C ALA A 95 -8.47 -0.75 -4.30
N ARG A 96 -7.73 -1.79 -3.93
CA ARG A 96 -8.25 -2.92 -3.16
C ARG A 96 -7.23 -3.41 -2.13
N TYR A 97 -7.68 -4.13 -1.11
CA TYR A 97 -6.80 -4.66 -0.07
C TYR A 97 -5.88 -5.77 -0.58
N VAL A 98 -6.41 -6.66 -1.42
CA VAL A 98 -5.61 -7.70 -2.08
C VAL A 98 -5.14 -7.20 -3.44
N PRO A 99 -3.82 -7.06 -3.69
CA PRO A 99 -3.30 -6.43 -4.90
C PRO A 99 -3.69 -7.13 -6.19
N GLU A 100 -4.07 -6.39 -7.22
CA GLU A 100 -4.42 -6.93 -8.55
C GLU A 100 -3.23 -7.59 -9.26
N ASN A 101 -2.03 -7.09 -9.02
CA ASN A 101 -0.81 -7.56 -9.69
C ASN A 101 -0.04 -8.61 -8.88
N GLY A 102 -0.75 -9.33 -8.00
CA GLY A 102 -0.20 -10.47 -7.27
C GLY A 102 0.25 -11.60 -8.18
N LEU A 103 1.20 -12.40 -7.71
CA LEU A 103 1.68 -13.59 -8.41
C LEU A 103 0.83 -14.81 -8.07
N GLY A 104 0.74 -15.77 -9.01
CA GLY A 104 0.10 -17.07 -8.77
C GLY A 104 -1.35 -16.96 -8.29
N ILE A 105 -1.60 -17.47 -7.10
CA ILE A 105 -2.95 -17.54 -6.51
C ILE A 105 -3.59 -16.16 -6.30
N LEU A 106 -2.80 -15.11 -6.02
CA LEU A 106 -3.33 -13.75 -5.86
C LEU A 106 -3.91 -13.23 -7.17
N LYS A 107 -3.25 -13.47 -8.28
CA LYS A 107 -3.75 -13.08 -9.61
C LYS A 107 -5.06 -13.80 -9.94
N THR A 108 -5.13 -15.10 -9.70
CA THR A 108 -6.36 -15.88 -9.91
C THR A 108 -7.51 -15.37 -9.06
N TYR A 109 -7.24 -15.01 -7.80
CA TYR A 109 -8.24 -14.42 -6.91
C TYR A 109 -8.76 -13.09 -7.47
N THR A 110 -7.88 -12.18 -7.83
CA THR A 110 -8.27 -10.84 -8.30
C THR A 110 -8.94 -10.85 -9.68
N GLU A 111 -8.63 -11.83 -10.53
CA GLU A 111 -9.33 -12.05 -11.81
C GLU A 111 -10.77 -12.54 -11.62
N ASN A 112 -11.01 -13.35 -10.60
CA ASN A 112 -12.34 -13.94 -10.34
C ASN A 112 -13.23 -13.05 -9.47
N TYR A 113 -12.67 -12.17 -8.65
CA TYR A 113 -13.38 -11.37 -7.66
C TYR A 113 -13.14 -9.87 -7.90
N GLN A 114 -13.87 -9.28 -8.86
CA GLN A 114 -13.66 -7.91 -9.33
C GLN A 114 -14.74 -6.91 -8.91
N ASP A 115 -15.91 -7.38 -8.46
CA ASP A 115 -17.04 -6.51 -8.06
C ASP A 115 -16.80 -5.89 -6.68
N LEU A 116 -15.94 -4.86 -6.64
CA LEU A 116 -15.61 -4.08 -5.46
C LEU A 116 -16.17 -2.64 -5.59
N PRO A 117 -16.49 -1.97 -4.45
CA PRO A 117 -17.16 -0.66 -4.48
C PRO A 117 -16.28 0.48 -5.01
N CYS A 118 -14.96 0.36 -5.04
CA CYS A 118 -14.04 1.39 -5.50
C CYS A 118 -13.16 0.91 -6.67
N THR A 119 -12.77 1.83 -7.54
CA THR A 119 -11.84 1.59 -8.65
C THR A 119 -10.62 2.48 -8.55
N LYS A 120 -9.56 2.15 -9.27
CA LYS A 120 -8.34 2.96 -9.34
C LYS A 120 -8.53 4.37 -9.94
N TYR A 121 -9.63 4.60 -10.63
CA TYR A 121 -9.98 5.92 -11.20
C TYR A 121 -10.75 6.81 -10.22
N GLY A 122 -11.15 6.27 -9.06
CA GLY A 122 -12.08 6.94 -8.15
C GLY A 122 -13.49 7.08 -8.75
N ASN A 123 -14.33 7.86 -8.08
CA ASN A 123 -15.69 8.20 -8.58
C ASN A 123 -16.16 9.51 -7.96
N GLN A 124 -16.02 10.62 -8.70
CA GLN A 124 -16.35 11.96 -8.22
C GLN A 124 -17.80 12.08 -7.75
N LYS A 125 -18.73 11.52 -8.50
CA LYS A 125 -20.16 11.59 -8.17
C LYS A 125 -20.48 10.89 -6.84
N LEU A 126 -19.93 9.68 -6.64
CA LEU A 126 -20.09 8.98 -5.36
C LEU A 126 -19.35 9.68 -4.22
N ALA A 127 -18.20 10.29 -4.47
CA ALA A 127 -17.48 11.06 -3.46
C ALA A 127 -18.32 12.24 -2.96
N GLU A 128 -18.93 13.00 -3.86
CA GLU A 128 -19.83 14.12 -3.51
C GLU A 128 -21.10 13.65 -2.77
N GLU A 129 -21.71 12.56 -3.24
CA GLU A 129 -22.89 11.96 -2.60
C GLU A 129 -22.57 11.54 -1.16
N LYS A 130 -21.44 10.79 -0.98
CA LYS A 130 -21.03 10.32 0.35
C LYS A 130 -20.59 11.46 1.28
N LEU A 131 -19.95 12.49 0.76
CA LEU A 131 -19.65 13.70 1.53
C LEU A 131 -20.95 14.37 2.02
N GLY A 132 -21.95 14.53 1.14
CA GLY A 132 -23.23 15.12 1.52
C GLY A 132 -23.99 14.30 2.58
N GLU A 133 -23.90 12.96 2.54
CA GLU A 133 -24.42 12.09 3.60
C GLU A 133 -23.64 12.28 4.91
N ALA A 134 -22.31 12.34 4.83
CA ALA A 134 -21.44 12.52 5.99
C ALA A 134 -21.68 13.85 6.69
N LEU A 135 -21.72 14.96 5.96
CA LEU A 135 -21.98 16.29 6.52
C LEU A 135 -23.31 16.35 7.30
N LYS A 136 -24.36 15.73 6.76
CA LYS A 136 -25.64 15.62 7.46
C LYS A 136 -25.55 14.82 8.74
N LYS A 137 -24.84 13.67 8.72
CA LYS A 137 -24.67 12.81 9.91
C LYS A 137 -23.84 13.49 11.00
N MET A 138 -22.79 14.20 10.61
CA MET A 138 -21.90 14.94 11.51
C MET A 138 -22.50 16.29 11.96
N ASN A 139 -23.64 16.70 11.38
CA ASN A 139 -24.26 18.01 11.62
C ASN A 139 -23.31 19.19 11.30
N ILE A 140 -22.57 19.06 10.20
CA ILE A 140 -21.65 20.08 9.67
C ILE A 140 -22.30 20.78 8.48
N SER A 141 -22.20 22.13 8.42
CA SER A 141 -22.92 22.96 7.46
C SER A 141 -22.35 22.87 6.03
N GLY A 142 -21.05 22.80 5.89
CA GLY A 142 -20.35 22.77 4.60
C GLY A 142 -19.04 21.98 4.66
N ALA A 143 -18.54 21.60 3.51
CA ALA A 143 -17.27 20.90 3.40
C ALA A 143 -16.08 21.74 3.89
N GLU A 144 -16.15 23.05 3.73
CA GLU A 144 -15.16 24.03 4.15
C GLU A 144 -14.94 24.05 5.68
N ASP A 145 -15.92 23.54 6.44
CA ASP A 145 -15.84 23.41 7.91
C ASP A 145 -15.16 22.10 8.35
N VAL A 146 -14.82 21.20 7.40
CA VAL A 146 -14.13 19.94 7.69
C VAL A 146 -12.65 20.11 7.52
N ASN A 147 -11.88 19.83 8.56
CA ASN A 147 -10.42 19.74 8.52
C ASN A 147 -9.97 18.33 8.90
N ILE A 148 -8.99 17.79 8.16
CA ILE A 148 -8.31 16.53 8.47
C ILE A 148 -6.81 16.71 8.45
N ARG A 149 -6.11 15.92 9.26
CA ARG A 149 -4.64 15.88 9.32
C ARG A 149 -4.13 14.70 8.49
N LEU A 150 -3.22 14.96 7.58
CA LEU A 150 -2.57 13.94 6.74
C LEU A 150 -1.10 13.84 7.15
N LEU A 151 -0.74 12.74 7.78
CA LEU A 151 0.61 12.46 8.27
C LEU A 151 1.42 11.63 7.24
N VAL A 152 2.61 12.09 6.91
CA VAL A 152 3.57 11.39 6.05
C VAL A 152 4.96 11.41 6.67
N ASN A 153 5.86 10.54 6.20
CA ASN A 153 7.26 10.61 6.62
C ASN A 153 7.92 11.91 6.16
N ASP A 154 8.86 12.42 6.97
CA ASP A 154 9.62 13.65 6.68
C ASP A 154 10.77 13.36 5.70
N ASP A 155 10.40 13.00 4.48
CA ASP A 155 11.29 12.83 3.34
C ASP A 155 10.67 13.42 2.07
N PRO A 156 11.47 13.86 1.10
CA PRO A 156 10.96 14.55 -0.09
C PRO A 156 9.96 13.76 -0.92
N TRP A 157 10.05 12.43 -0.92
CA TRP A 157 9.14 11.58 -1.67
C TRP A 157 7.78 11.50 -0.97
N SER A 158 7.75 11.18 0.32
CA SER A 158 6.52 11.10 1.12
C SER A 158 5.78 12.44 1.19
N ILE A 159 6.52 13.56 1.27
CA ILE A 159 5.94 14.92 1.20
C ILE A 159 5.27 15.19 -0.15
N GLN A 160 5.88 14.76 -1.26
CA GLN A 160 5.29 14.87 -2.58
C GLN A 160 4.01 14.02 -2.70
N GLU A 161 4.02 12.80 -2.17
CA GLU A 161 2.85 11.91 -2.09
C GLU A 161 1.71 12.56 -1.31
N GLY A 162 1.98 13.04 -0.10
CA GLY A 162 1.00 13.73 0.73
C GLY A 162 0.45 15.00 0.08
N THR A 163 1.30 15.76 -0.59
CA THR A 163 0.88 16.96 -1.33
C THR A 163 -0.11 16.63 -2.45
N GLU A 164 0.10 15.54 -3.20
CA GLU A 164 -0.80 15.13 -4.26
C GLU A 164 -2.15 14.60 -3.70
N ILE A 165 -2.13 13.83 -2.61
CA ILE A 165 -3.34 13.37 -1.91
C ILE A 165 -4.15 14.58 -1.42
N LYS A 166 -3.51 15.50 -0.70
CA LYS A 166 -4.09 16.77 -0.25
C LYS A 166 -4.75 17.53 -1.40
N ARG A 167 -4.03 17.73 -2.51
CA ARG A 167 -4.53 18.42 -3.70
C ARG A 167 -5.81 17.78 -4.23
N GLN A 168 -5.87 16.45 -4.32
CA GLN A 168 -7.05 15.74 -4.82
C GLN A 168 -8.24 15.93 -3.88
N TRP A 169 -8.07 15.77 -2.58
CA TRP A 169 -9.17 15.90 -1.61
C TRP A 169 -9.68 17.32 -1.51
N GLU A 170 -8.80 18.31 -1.40
CA GLU A 170 -9.20 19.73 -1.35
C GLU A 170 -9.94 20.13 -2.63
N LYS A 171 -9.42 19.75 -3.80
CA LYS A 171 -10.04 20.09 -5.09
C LYS A 171 -11.39 19.40 -5.30
N LYS A 172 -11.52 18.13 -4.90
CA LYS A 172 -12.67 17.30 -5.25
C LYS A 172 -13.77 17.29 -4.20
N LEU A 173 -13.41 17.53 -2.93
CA LEU A 173 -14.35 17.50 -1.81
C LEU A 173 -14.57 18.88 -1.18
N GLY A 174 -13.68 19.84 -1.41
CA GLY A 174 -13.76 21.18 -0.80
C GLY A 174 -13.46 21.19 0.70
N ILE A 175 -12.86 20.15 1.25
CA ILE A 175 -12.41 20.07 2.65
C ILE A 175 -11.03 20.72 2.80
N SER A 176 -10.62 20.98 4.05
CA SER A 176 -9.24 21.40 4.37
C SER A 176 -8.39 20.18 4.77
N VAL A 177 -7.15 20.11 4.30
CA VAL A 177 -6.19 19.05 4.64
C VAL A 177 -4.91 19.67 5.15
N GLU A 178 -4.57 19.42 6.41
CA GLU A 178 -3.30 19.80 7.00
C GLU A 178 -2.27 18.71 6.76
N LEU A 179 -1.22 18.99 5.99
CA LEU A 179 -0.14 18.03 5.74
C LEU A 179 0.91 18.15 6.83
N GLU A 180 1.15 17.06 7.54
CA GLU A 180 2.10 16.95 8.63
C GLU A 180 3.21 15.97 8.29
N THR A 181 4.40 16.20 8.83
CA THR A 181 5.55 15.33 8.66
C THR A 181 6.14 14.92 9.99
N ALA A 182 6.55 13.66 10.12
CA ALA A 182 7.28 13.15 11.26
C ALA A 182 8.14 11.96 10.85
N THR A 183 9.08 11.56 11.70
CA THR A 183 9.93 10.38 11.52
C THR A 183 10.08 9.59 12.82
N GLY A 184 10.46 8.31 12.69
CA GLY A 184 10.76 7.44 13.83
C GLY A 184 9.61 7.35 14.84
N ASP A 185 9.93 7.44 16.12
CA ASP A 185 8.95 7.29 17.21
C ASP A 185 7.86 8.37 17.17
N ALA A 186 8.19 9.59 16.73
CA ALA A 186 7.22 10.68 16.60
C ALA A 186 6.17 10.37 15.53
N PHE A 187 6.55 9.74 14.41
CA PHE A 187 5.61 9.32 13.38
C PHE A 187 4.60 8.30 13.92
N TRP A 188 5.07 7.30 14.65
CA TRP A 188 4.21 6.27 15.22
C TRP A 188 3.31 6.80 16.35
N ALA A 189 3.78 7.77 17.14
CA ALA A 189 2.98 8.43 18.15
C ALA A 189 1.85 9.29 17.58
N GLU A 190 2.09 9.96 16.44
CA GLU A 190 1.08 10.81 15.79
C GLU A 190 0.08 10.00 14.93
N LYS A 191 0.43 8.79 14.51
CA LYS A 191 -0.43 7.92 13.67
C LYS A 191 -1.82 7.71 14.28
N ASP A 192 -1.91 7.58 15.59
CA ASP A 192 -3.14 7.29 16.33
C ASP A 192 -3.71 8.53 17.06
N ASN A 193 -3.46 9.72 16.50
CA ASN A 193 -3.90 11.01 17.07
C ASN A 193 -4.83 11.76 16.11
N GLY A 194 -5.89 11.10 15.62
CA GLY A 194 -6.88 11.69 14.71
C GLY A 194 -6.35 11.95 13.30
N THR A 195 -5.35 11.20 12.86
CA THR A 195 -4.70 11.41 11.56
C THR A 195 -5.16 10.42 10.49
N VAL A 196 -4.98 10.85 9.23
CA VAL A 196 -4.83 9.95 8.09
C VAL A 196 -3.35 9.76 7.84
N THR A 197 -2.85 8.54 7.90
CA THR A 197 -1.41 8.28 7.84
C THR A 197 -1.04 7.48 6.59
N LEU A 198 -0.09 7.98 5.79
CA LEU A 198 0.46 7.24 4.67
C LEU A 198 1.41 6.15 5.19
N THR A 199 1.02 4.91 4.99
CA THR A 199 1.74 3.71 5.45
C THR A 199 1.57 2.57 4.45
N GLY A 200 1.92 1.34 4.81
CA GLY A 200 1.79 0.20 3.93
C GLY A 200 1.54 -1.11 4.66
N VAL A 201 0.88 -2.02 3.97
CA VAL A 201 0.71 -3.40 4.41
C VAL A 201 1.65 -4.30 3.58
N ILE A 202 2.41 -5.14 4.25
CA ILE A 202 3.29 -6.12 3.64
C ILE A 202 2.71 -7.50 3.90
N ALA A 203 2.51 -8.29 2.83
CA ALA A 203 2.12 -9.68 2.98
C ALA A 203 3.31 -10.52 3.44
N GLU A 204 3.13 -11.30 4.48
CA GLU A 204 4.18 -12.20 5.01
C GLU A 204 4.34 -13.48 4.19
N TYR A 205 3.32 -13.82 3.38
CA TYR A 205 3.29 -15.01 2.52
C TYR A 205 2.36 -14.84 1.33
N ALA A 206 2.48 -15.73 0.34
CA ALA A 206 1.77 -15.67 -0.94
C ALA A 206 0.32 -16.15 -0.84
N ASP A 207 -0.51 -15.45 -0.07
CA ASP A 207 -1.95 -15.74 0.05
C ASP A 207 -2.75 -14.46 0.27
N MET A 208 -4.02 -14.45 -0.14
CA MET A 208 -4.94 -13.33 0.07
C MET A 208 -5.16 -13.05 1.55
N MET A 209 -5.16 -14.10 2.38
CA MET A 209 -5.27 -13.99 3.83
C MET A 209 -4.18 -13.11 4.40
N ALA A 210 -2.95 -13.16 3.88
CA ALA A 210 -1.83 -12.35 4.38
C ALA A 210 -2.09 -10.84 4.34
N TYR A 211 -2.89 -10.37 3.38
CA TYR A 211 -3.31 -8.95 3.30
C TYR A 211 -4.52 -8.65 4.17
N LEU A 212 -5.40 -9.61 4.40
CA LEU A 212 -6.67 -9.42 5.11
C LEU A 212 -6.58 -9.73 6.60
N GLN A 213 -5.66 -10.61 7.03
CA GLN A 213 -5.52 -11.01 8.43
C GLN A 213 -5.14 -9.86 9.36
N SER A 214 -4.47 -8.83 8.86
CA SER A 214 -4.15 -7.62 9.64
C SER A 214 -5.40 -6.93 10.21
N TRP A 215 -6.59 -7.26 9.71
CA TRP A 215 -7.88 -6.77 10.17
C TRP A 215 -8.59 -7.73 11.13
N ASN A 216 -7.96 -8.84 11.50
CA ASN A 216 -8.43 -9.71 12.58
C ASN A 216 -8.05 -9.06 13.92
N TYR A 217 -8.89 -9.20 14.95
CA TYR A 217 -8.64 -8.67 16.30
C TYR A 217 -7.32 -9.16 16.93
N ASP A 218 -6.84 -10.31 16.51
CA ASP A 218 -5.58 -10.88 17.01
C ASP A 218 -4.32 -10.31 16.31
N TYR A 219 -4.49 -9.38 15.36
CA TYR A 219 -3.39 -8.80 14.57
C TYR A 219 -3.32 -7.27 14.69
N THR A 220 -2.26 -6.68 14.15
CA THR A 220 -1.82 -5.28 14.34
C THR A 220 -2.92 -4.21 14.17
N TYR A 221 -3.88 -4.43 13.28
CA TYR A 221 -4.99 -3.48 13.04
C TYR A 221 -6.33 -3.99 13.59
N GLY A 222 -6.34 -5.11 14.33
CA GLY A 222 -7.58 -5.77 14.75
C GLY A 222 -8.34 -5.00 15.80
N GLU A 223 -7.67 -4.42 16.79
CA GLU A 223 -8.30 -3.61 17.84
C GLU A 223 -8.63 -2.20 17.35
N GLU A 224 -7.81 -1.64 16.48
CA GLU A 224 -7.88 -0.27 15.98
C GLU A 224 -8.60 -0.17 14.62
N GLY A 225 -8.75 -1.31 13.94
CA GLY A 225 -9.28 -1.40 12.59
C GLY A 225 -10.78 -1.59 12.51
N ASN A 226 -11.20 -2.46 11.60
CA ASN A 226 -12.62 -2.71 11.34
C ASN A 226 -13.27 -3.56 12.43
N GLN A 227 -14.25 -3.01 13.10
CA GLN A 227 -15.08 -3.68 14.13
C GLN A 227 -16.22 -4.51 13.52
N SER A 228 -16.29 -4.67 12.20
CA SER A 228 -17.36 -5.40 11.52
C SER A 228 -17.34 -6.89 11.88
N ASP A 229 -18.42 -7.36 12.50
CA ASP A 229 -18.63 -8.79 12.77
C ASP A 229 -18.54 -9.65 11.52
N THR A 230 -18.91 -9.09 10.35
CA THR A 230 -18.84 -9.77 9.07
C THR A 230 -17.39 -10.05 8.68
N VAL A 231 -16.49 -9.08 8.80
CA VAL A 231 -15.07 -9.24 8.52
C VAL A 231 -14.48 -10.30 9.44
N GLN A 232 -14.66 -10.13 10.76
CA GLN A 232 -14.15 -11.05 11.76
C GLN A 232 -14.62 -12.50 11.56
N LYS A 233 -15.91 -12.67 11.26
CA LYS A 233 -16.47 -13.99 10.95
C LYS A 233 -15.87 -14.58 9.68
N CYS A 234 -15.79 -13.81 8.59
CA CYS A 234 -15.25 -14.30 7.33
C CYS A 234 -13.78 -14.70 7.45
N LEU A 235 -12.95 -13.94 8.18
CA LEU A 235 -11.54 -14.29 8.40
C LEU A 235 -11.42 -15.63 9.16
N ARG A 236 -12.13 -15.78 10.29
CA ARG A 236 -12.14 -17.04 11.06
C ARG A 236 -12.68 -18.23 10.25
N ASP A 237 -13.73 -18.02 9.46
CA ASP A 237 -14.31 -19.09 8.63
C ASP A 237 -13.32 -19.50 7.51
N ALA A 238 -12.62 -18.55 6.91
CA ALA A 238 -11.63 -18.82 5.87
C ALA A 238 -10.38 -19.55 6.39
N GLU A 239 -9.94 -19.27 7.61
CA GLU A 239 -8.82 -19.99 8.26
C GLU A 239 -9.09 -21.49 8.41
N ARG A 240 -10.35 -21.87 8.64
CA ARG A 240 -10.77 -23.25 8.88
C ARG A 240 -11.25 -23.98 7.63
N GLN A 241 -11.41 -23.25 6.55
CA GLN A 241 -11.99 -23.80 5.32
C GLN A 241 -10.94 -24.55 4.49
N THR A 242 -11.22 -25.81 4.18
CA THR A 242 -10.36 -26.69 3.37
C THR A 242 -10.75 -26.71 1.89
N ASP A 243 -11.99 -26.35 1.55
CA ASP A 243 -12.39 -26.14 0.16
C ASP A 243 -11.91 -24.77 -0.31
N GLU A 244 -11.04 -24.77 -1.32
CA GLU A 244 -10.38 -23.58 -1.82
C GLU A 244 -11.38 -22.58 -2.41
N GLN A 245 -12.39 -23.01 -3.14
CA GLN A 245 -13.37 -22.11 -3.74
C GLN A 245 -14.23 -21.41 -2.67
N ILE A 246 -14.65 -22.17 -1.66
CA ILE A 246 -15.41 -21.63 -0.53
C ILE A 246 -14.52 -20.66 0.26
N ARG A 247 -13.26 -21.03 0.49
CA ARG A 247 -12.28 -20.18 1.18
C ARG A 247 -12.08 -18.84 0.45
N LEU A 248 -11.81 -18.87 -0.87
CA LEU A 248 -11.61 -17.66 -1.68
C LEU A 248 -12.84 -16.78 -1.69
N SER A 249 -14.04 -17.35 -1.86
CA SER A 249 -15.30 -16.60 -1.83
C SER A 249 -15.58 -15.97 -0.46
N THR A 250 -15.12 -16.61 0.62
CA THR A 250 -15.25 -16.10 1.99
C THR A 250 -14.28 -14.94 2.24
N LEU A 251 -13.04 -15.04 1.78
CA LEU A 251 -12.06 -13.94 1.82
C LEU A 251 -12.54 -12.74 0.99
N TYR A 252 -13.14 -12.98 -0.17
CA TYR A 252 -13.71 -11.90 -0.96
C TYR A 252 -14.86 -11.16 -0.24
N LYS A 253 -15.70 -11.87 0.53
CA LYS A 253 -16.72 -11.21 1.36
C LYS A 253 -16.09 -10.34 2.44
N ALA A 254 -14.98 -10.79 3.05
CA ALA A 254 -14.23 -9.97 4.01
C ALA A 254 -13.65 -8.72 3.34
N GLU A 255 -12.98 -8.87 2.19
CA GLU A 255 -12.41 -7.76 1.43
C GLU A 255 -13.50 -6.75 1.04
N LYS A 256 -14.66 -7.22 0.54
CA LYS A 256 -15.77 -6.35 0.16
C LYS A 256 -16.32 -5.56 1.36
N ALA A 257 -16.47 -6.21 2.52
CA ALA A 257 -16.92 -5.55 3.74
C ALA A 257 -15.91 -4.49 4.22
N LEU A 258 -14.61 -4.77 4.15
CA LEU A 258 -13.55 -3.80 4.44
C LEU A 258 -13.60 -2.61 3.46
N MET A 259 -13.79 -2.87 2.17
CA MET A 259 -13.91 -1.82 1.15
C MET A 259 -15.16 -0.95 1.33
N GLU A 260 -16.23 -1.48 1.91
CA GLU A 260 -17.45 -0.73 2.24
C GLU A 260 -17.29 0.11 3.51
N ASP A 261 -16.55 -0.38 4.49
CA ASP A 261 -16.32 0.31 5.76
C ASP A 261 -15.16 1.30 5.72
N VAL A 262 -14.19 1.06 4.87
CA VAL A 262 -13.04 1.93 4.59
C VAL A 262 -12.25 2.27 5.88
N PRO A 263 -11.75 1.31 6.65
CA PRO A 263 -10.84 1.60 7.76
C PRO A 263 -9.45 2.03 7.28
N MET A 264 -9.13 1.72 6.02
CA MET A 264 -7.92 2.11 5.31
C MET A 264 -8.26 2.36 3.84
N ILE A 265 -7.53 3.23 3.18
CA ILE A 265 -7.69 3.52 1.76
C ILE A 265 -6.49 2.96 1.00
N PRO A 266 -6.63 1.84 0.27
CA PRO A 266 -5.57 1.34 -0.61
C PRO A 266 -5.22 2.37 -1.68
N LEU A 267 -3.92 2.60 -1.91
CA LEU A 267 -3.45 3.64 -2.81
C LEU A 267 -2.68 3.06 -4.01
N GLN A 268 -1.65 2.28 -3.75
CA GLN A 268 -0.74 1.77 -4.77
C GLN A 268 0.10 0.59 -4.30
N LEU A 269 0.70 -0.09 -5.26
CA LEU A 269 1.81 -1.02 -5.03
C LEU A 269 3.11 -0.34 -5.45
N ARG A 270 4.20 -0.65 -4.75
CA ARG A 270 5.54 -0.21 -5.15
C ARG A 270 6.27 -1.26 -5.96
N LYS A 271 7.00 -0.77 -6.94
CA LYS A 271 8.12 -1.49 -7.55
C LYS A 271 9.42 -0.96 -6.96
N GLU A 272 10.41 -1.79 -6.94
CA GLU A 272 11.80 -1.36 -6.80
C GLU A 272 12.57 -1.67 -8.08
N SER A 273 13.71 -1.03 -8.26
CA SER A 273 14.63 -1.33 -9.34
C SER A 273 15.90 -1.91 -8.78
N LEU A 274 16.34 -3.02 -9.37
CA LEU A 274 17.56 -3.71 -9.00
C LEU A 274 18.56 -3.62 -10.12
N LEU A 275 19.84 -3.47 -9.76
CA LEU A 275 20.95 -3.67 -10.66
C LEU A 275 21.56 -5.04 -10.38
N LEU A 276 21.66 -5.86 -11.41
CA LEU A 276 22.13 -7.24 -11.34
C LEU A 276 23.41 -7.42 -12.14
N ASN A 277 24.38 -8.19 -11.61
CA ASN A 277 25.53 -8.65 -12.35
C ASN A 277 25.07 -9.44 -13.57
N ARG A 278 25.65 -9.15 -14.74
CA ARG A 278 25.27 -9.76 -16.03
C ARG A 278 25.48 -11.28 -16.08
N ASN A 279 26.36 -11.80 -15.25
CA ASN A 279 26.66 -13.22 -15.17
C ASN A 279 25.80 -13.96 -14.14
N LEU A 280 25.05 -13.22 -13.29
CA LEU A 280 24.16 -13.82 -12.30
C LEU A 280 22.90 -14.37 -13.01
N THR A 281 22.60 -15.62 -12.77
CA THR A 281 21.44 -16.35 -13.30
C THR A 281 20.65 -17.01 -12.18
N GLY A 282 19.38 -17.33 -12.40
CA GLY A 282 18.54 -18.01 -11.41
C GLY A 282 18.21 -17.17 -10.16
N PHE A 283 18.54 -15.87 -10.19
CA PHE A 283 18.10 -14.92 -9.17
C PHE A 283 16.63 -14.56 -9.37
N GLU A 284 15.84 -14.78 -8.36
CA GLU A 284 14.40 -14.52 -8.34
C GLU A 284 14.06 -13.47 -7.29
N THR A 285 12.95 -12.80 -7.50
CA THR A 285 12.36 -11.89 -6.51
C THR A 285 10.92 -12.30 -6.25
N SER A 286 10.51 -12.26 -5.00
CA SER A 286 9.12 -12.53 -4.62
C SER A 286 8.54 -11.33 -3.90
N MET A 287 7.39 -10.85 -4.37
CA MET A 287 6.64 -9.79 -3.69
C MET A 287 6.01 -10.27 -2.36
N ASN A 288 6.01 -11.56 -2.12
CA ASN A 288 5.36 -12.17 -0.96
C ASN A 288 6.36 -12.58 0.15
N LEU A 289 7.62 -12.19 0.00
CA LEU A 289 8.60 -12.33 1.08
C LEU A 289 8.72 -10.98 1.80
N ALA A 290 8.62 -10.99 3.12
CA ALA A 290 8.73 -9.81 3.95
C ALA A 290 9.97 -8.97 3.56
N GLY A 291 9.75 -7.69 3.27
CA GLY A 291 10.82 -6.78 2.87
C GLY A 291 11.30 -6.88 1.42
N GLY A 292 10.48 -7.41 0.49
CA GLY A 292 10.89 -7.55 -0.92
C GLY A 292 11.92 -8.65 -1.07
N GLY A 293 11.53 -9.90 -0.78
CA GLY A 293 12.44 -11.03 -0.67
C GLY A 293 13.21 -11.33 -1.93
N TYR A 294 14.48 -11.51 -1.76
CA TYR A 294 15.40 -11.98 -2.80
C TYR A 294 15.63 -13.47 -2.62
N GLU A 295 15.40 -14.24 -3.69
CA GLU A 295 15.61 -15.68 -3.66
C GLU A 295 16.87 -16.06 -4.44
N PHE A 296 17.82 -16.65 -3.72
CA PHE A 296 19.11 -17.09 -4.27
C PHE A 296 19.21 -18.61 -4.41
N LEU A 297 18.14 -19.37 -4.12
CA LEU A 297 18.17 -20.84 -4.09
C LEU A 297 18.66 -21.45 -5.41
N TYR A 298 18.30 -20.85 -6.53
CA TYR A 298 18.69 -21.28 -7.88
C TYR A 298 19.72 -20.36 -8.53
N ALA A 299 20.23 -19.40 -7.76
CA ALA A 299 21.21 -18.46 -8.29
C ALA A 299 22.57 -19.13 -8.54
N ASP A 300 23.20 -18.73 -9.64
CA ASP A 300 24.53 -19.20 -10.05
C ASP A 300 25.19 -18.17 -10.97
N PHE A 301 26.49 -18.26 -11.14
CA PHE A 301 27.23 -17.47 -12.12
C PHE A 301 27.54 -18.30 -13.36
N LYS A 302 27.39 -17.68 -14.53
CA LYS A 302 27.81 -18.26 -15.82
C LYS A 302 29.29 -18.14 -16.01
#